data_f3b623b940bdee817ff5c5fe9aac50d5
#
_entry.id   f3b623b940bdee817ff5c5fe9aac50d5
#
_cell.length_a   1.000
_cell.length_b   1.000
_cell.length_c   1.000
_cell.angle_alpha   90.00
_cell.angle_beta   90.00
_cell.angle_gamma   90.00
#
_symmetry.space_group_name_H-M   'P 1'
#
loop_
_entity.id
_entity.type
_entity.pdbx_description
1 polymer ?
#
loop_
_entity_poly.entity_id
_entity_poly.type
_entity_poly.pdbx_seq_one_letter_code
_entity_poly.pdbx_strand_id
1 'polypeptide(L)'
;KIQVPIVGEWIGERLNGHRPRKIAIRCASSTDIEIEPASLDAVFTDPPYFGNVQYGELMDFCYVWLRALLGEEADGFERVSSRDAGELTGNQTLGRTLEHFTKGLASVYSKMAIALKPGAPLAFTYHHNKLEAYGAIGVAILDAGLTCSASLPCPAEMGGSIHIHGTGSSIVDSVFVCRSTGTAPKDTLCRNAEELAALVAKELAELTEAGM
;
A
#
# COMPACT_ATOMS: atom_id res chain seq x y z
N LYS A 1 20.43 8.23 -5.50
CA LYS A 1 19.32 8.96 -6.14
C LYS A 1 19.52 8.90 -7.64
N ILE A 2 18.79 8.05 -8.31
CA ILE A 2 18.84 7.91 -9.78
C ILE A 2 17.75 8.83 -10.35
N GLN A 3 18.14 9.77 -11.20
CA GLN A 3 17.21 10.59 -11.98
C GLN A 3 17.34 10.17 -13.43
N VAL A 4 16.33 9.51 -13.96
CA VAL A 4 16.27 9.13 -15.37
C VAL A 4 15.23 10.00 -16.06
N PRO A 5 15.62 10.81 -17.06
CA PRO A 5 14.63 11.48 -17.91
C PRO A 5 13.94 10.43 -18.77
N ILE A 6 12.63 10.26 -18.61
CA ILE A 6 11.84 9.44 -19.52
C ILE A 6 11.49 10.30 -20.73
N VAL A 7 12.10 9.97 -21.87
CA VAL A 7 11.79 10.56 -23.17
C VAL A 7 10.98 9.53 -23.93
N GLY A 8 9.69 9.79 -24.10
CA GLY A 8 8.88 9.03 -25.04
C GLY A 8 8.14 7.82 -24.48
N GLU A 9 7.74 7.83 -23.23
CA GLU A 9 6.79 6.83 -22.73
C GLU A 9 5.39 7.10 -23.28
N TRP A 10 4.78 6.12 -23.91
CA TRP A 10 3.47 6.21 -24.54
C TRP A 10 2.44 5.49 -23.72
N ILE A 11 1.46 6.21 -23.22
CA ILE A 11 0.21 5.64 -22.73
C ILE A 11 -0.90 6.29 -23.55
N GLY A 12 -1.31 5.62 -24.65
CA GLY A 12 -2.38 6.08 -25.51
C GLY A 12 -1.95 7.02 -26.65
N GLU A 13 -2.93 7.69 -27.29
CA GLU A 13 -2.69 8.60 -28.41
C GLU A 13 -1.83 9.82 -28.04
N ARG A 14 -1.05 10.31 -28.99
CA ARG A 14 -0.18 11.49 -28.82
C ARG A 14 -0.99 12.69 -28.36
N LEU A 15 -0.81 13.08 -27.10
CA LEU A 15 -1.22 14.40 -26.66
C LEU A 15 -0.14 15.41 -27.10
N ASN A 16 -0.47 16.26 -28.05
CA ASN A 16 0.40 17.35 -28.49
C ASN A 16 0.71 18.26 -27.29
N GLY A 17 1.97 18.47 -26.97
CA GLY A 17 2.41 19.40 -25.93
C GLY A 17 3.01 18.74 -24.67
N HIS A 18 3.45 17.49 -24.72
CA HIS A 18 4.12 16.85 -23.60
C HIS A 18 5.40 17.59 -23.18
N ARG A 19 5.39 18.10 -21.95
CA ARG A 19 6.63 18.47 -21.27
C ARG A 19 7.31 17.20 -20.77
N PRO A 20 8.64 17.06 -20.89
CA PRO A 20 9.36 15.93 -20.33
C PRO A 20 9.06 15.83 -18.83
N ARG A 21 8.55 14.68 -18.39
CA ARG A 21 8.30 14.40 -16.98
C ARG A 21 9.59 13.96 -16.31
N LYS A 22 9.85 14.46 -15.11
CA LYS A 22 10.98 14.02 -14.31
C LYS A 22 10.53 12.88 -13.42
N ILE A 23 11.22 11.74 -13.51
CA ILE A 23 11.06 10.64 -12.57
C ILE A 23 12.26 10.61 -11.64
N ALA A 24 12.01 10.48 -10.34
CA ALA A 24 13.03 10.22 -9.33
C ALA A 24 12.77 8.86 -8.71
N ILE A 25 13.69 7.93 -8.90
CA ILE A 25 13.65 6.61 -8.26
C ILE A 25 14.57 6.68 -7.05
N ARG A 26 14.07 6.20 -5.88
CA ARG A 26 14.83 6.14 -4.64
C ARG A 26 14.69 4.75 -4.03
N CYS A 27 15.78 4.19 -3.57
CA CYS A 27 15.80 3.02 -2.69
C CYS A 27 16.02 3.53 -1.26
N ALA A 28 14.97 3.49 -0.45
CA ALA A 28 15.03 3.94 0.94
C ALA A 28 13.87 3.31 1.73
N SER A 29 14.05 3.21 3.05
CA SER A 29 12.92 2.85 3.93
C SER A 29 11.82 3.93 3.85
N SER A 30 10.57 3.51 3.71
CA SER A 30 9.43 4.43 3.71
C SER A 30 9.28 5.17 5.04
N THR A 31 9.83 4.62 6.14
CA THR A 31 9.86 5.27 7.45
C THR A 31 10.89 6.39 7.52
N ASP A 32 11.91 6.39 6.66
CA ASP A 32 13.04 7.31 6.71
C ASP A 32 13.06 8.32 5.56
N ILE A 33 12.17 8.12 4.58
CA ILE A 33 12.09 9.01 3.42
C ILE A 33 11.71 10.43 3.85
N GLU A 34 12.48 11.40 3.37
CA GLU A 34 12.16 12.82 3.52
C GLU A 34 11.48 13.35 2.27
N ILE A 35 10.31 13.95 2.46
CA ILE A 35 9.52 14.57 1.41
C ILE A 35 9.06 15.93 1.92
N GLU A 36 9.18 16.95 1.11
CA GLU A 36 8.73 18.31 1.43
C GLU A 36 7.23 18.32 1.80
N PRO A 37 6.84 19.00 2.89
CA PRO A 37 5.44 19.14 3.26
C PRO A 37 4.59 19.75 2.14
N ALA A 38 3.35 19.28 1.98
CA ALA A 38 2.37 19.76 1.01
C ALA A 38 2.92 19.85 -0.43
N SER A 39 3.82 18.95 -0.81
CA SER A 39 4.45 18.92 -2.14
C SER A 39 3.80 17.90 -3.09
N LEU A 40 3.10 16.91 -2.57
CA LEU A 40 2.54 15.82 -3.37
C LEU A 40 1.06 16.06 -3.71
N ASP A 41 0.71 15.81 -4.96
CA ASP A 41 -0.68 15.85 -5.44
C ASP A 41 -1.44 14.55 -5.14
N ALA A 42 -0.74 13.44 -4.99
CA ALA A 42 -1.29 12.13 -4.59
C ALA A 42 -0.18 11.21 -4.09
N VAL A 43 -0.56 10.23 -3.27
CA VAL A 43 0.28 9.08 -2.91
C VAL A 43 -0.46 7.80 -3.30
N PHE A 44 0.23 6.91 -3.98
CA PHE A 44 -0.24 5.56 -4.28
C PHE A 44 0.78 4.56 -3.72
N THR A 45 0.30 3.58 -2.98
CA THR A 45 1.18 2.56 -2.39
C THR A 45 0.49 1.20 -2.37
N ASP A 46 1.31 0.16 -2.43
CA ASP A 46 0.94 -1.21 -2.15
C ASP A 46 1.73 -1.63 -0.90
N PRO A 47 1.15 -1.47 0.30
CA PRO A 47 1.85 -1.74 1.55
C PRO A 47 2.02 -3.25 1.76
N PRO A 48 2.99 -3.68 2.58
CA PRO A 48 3.11 -5.08 2.91
C PRO A 48 1.84 -5.59 3.62
N TYR A 49 1.43 -6.83 3.31
CA TYR A 49 0.27 -7.48 3.90
C TYR A 49 0.69 -8.26 5.14
N PHE A 50 0.09 -7.94 6.28
CA PHE A 50 0.47 -8.52 7.57
C PHE A 50 0.53 -10.04 7.55
N GLY A 51 1.72 -10.62 7.76
CA GLY A 51 1.91 -12.07 7.91
C GLY A 51 1.71 -12.92 6.65
N ASN A 52 1.38 -12.32 5.51
CA ASN A 52 1.17 -13.06 4.26
C ASN A 52 2.50 -13.38 3.56
N VAL A 53 3.43 -12.42 3.54
CA VAL A 53 4.68 -12.52 2.79
C VAL A 53 5.84 -12.02 3.63
N GLN A 54 6.96 -12.73 3.58
CA GLN A 54 8.25 -12.32 4.15
C GLN A 54 9.09 -11.76 3.00
N TYR A 55 8.93 -10.47 2.72
CA TYR A 55 9.50 -9.83 1.53
C TYR A 55 11.02 -9.87 1.50
N GLY A 56 11.69 -9.63 2.63
CA GLY A 56 13.14 -9.70 2.74
C GLY A 56 13.68 -11.09 2.44
N GLU A 57 12.98 -12.15 2.84
CA GLU A 57 13.38 -13.52 2.56
C GLU A 57 13.23 -13.89 1.08
N LEU A 58 12.16 -13.42 0.45
CA LEU A 58 11.96 -13.62 -1.00
C LEU A 58 12.98 -12.83 -1.82
N MET A 59 13.27 -11.60 -1.42
CA MET A 59 14.23 -10.75 -2.12
C MET A 59 15.66 -11.26 -1.98
N ASP A 60 16.02 -11.91 -0.89
CA ASP A 60 17.33 -12.51 -0.71
C ASP A 60 17.68 -13.48 -1.85
N PHE A 61 16.71 -14.20 -2.39
CA PHE A 61 16.95 -15.08 -3.54
C PHE A 61 17.52 -14.32 -4.75
N CYS A 62 16.96 -13.17 -5.08
CA CYS A 62 17.46 -12.34 -6.18
C CYS A 62 18.72 -11.55 -5.75
N TYR A 63 18.73 -11.07 -4.53
CA TYR A 63 19.77 -10.20 -3.98
C TYR A 63 21.14 -10.86 -4.01
N VAL A 64 21.28 -12.11 -3.55
CA VAL A 64 22.57 -12.81 -3.54
C VAL A 64 23.16 -12.99 -4.93
N TRP A 65 22.34 -13.25 -5.94
CA TRP A 65 22.81 -13.37 -7.31
C TRP A 65 23.23 -12.01 -7.89
N LEU A 66 22.45 -10.98 -7.66
CA LEU A 66 22.80 -9.62 -8.12
C LEU A 66 24.06 -9.13 -7.43
N ARG A 67 24.20 -9.34 -6.11
CA ARG A 67 25.40 -9.00 -5.35
C ARG A 67 26.65 -9.73 -5.87
N ALA A 68 26.52 -11.01 -6.21
CA ALA A 68 27.61 -11.78 -6.80
C ALA A 68 28.03 -11.26 -8.19
N LEU A 69 27.09 -10.71 -8.96
CA LEU A 69 27.36 -10.18 -10.31
C LEU A 69 27.89 -8.75 -10.29
N LEU A 70 27.35 -7.89 -9.41
CA LEU A 70 27.66 -6.47 -9.37
C LEU A 70 28.84 -6.14 -8.46
N GLY A 71 29.15 -7.02 -7.52
CA GLY A 71 30.16 -6.83 -6.48
C GLY A 71 29.59 -6.23 -5.19
N GLU A 72 30.28 -6.49 -4.10
CA GLU A 72 29.88 -6.08 -2.76
C GLU A 72 29.99 -4.55 -2.54
N GLU A 73 30.74 -3.87 -3.37
CA GLU A 73 30.95 -2.41 -3.31
C GLU A 73 29.93 -1.64 -4.14
N ALA A 74 29.04 -2.34 -4.86
CA ALA A 74 27.98 -1.68 -5.62
C ALA A 74 26.93 -1.10 -4.68
N ASP A 75 26.45 0.11 -4.96
CA ASP A 75 25.45 0.81 -4.15
C ASP A 75 24.20 -0.08 -3.92
N GLY A 76 23.87 -0.31 -2.64
CA GLY A 76 22.76 -1.16 -2.21
C GLY A 76 23.10 -2.65 -2.06
N PHE A 77 24.36 -3.07 -2.32
CA PHE A 77 24.83 -4.46 -2.19
C PHE A 77 25.92 -4.67 -1.13
N GLU A 78 26.14 -3.70 -0.27
CA GLU A 78 27.13 -3.75 0.81
C GLU A 78 26.78 -4.81 1.87
N ARG A 79 25.50 -5.03 2.10
CA ARG A 79 24.99 -6.01 3.08
C ARG A 79 25.03 -7.42 2.50
N VAL A 80 25.15 -8.41 3.38
CA VAL A 80 25.12 -9.83 2.97
C VAL A 80 23.70 -10.34 2.68
N SER A 81 22.68 -9.60 3.09
CA SER A 81 21.26 -9.97 2.97
C SER A 81 20.39 -8.72 2.81
N SER A 82 19.29 -8.83 2.09
CA SER A 82 18.28 -7.79 1.94
C SER A 82 17.35 -7.68 3.15
N ARG A 83 17.40 -8.62 4.09
CA ARG A 83 16.55 -8.63 5.29
C ARG A 83 16.82 -7.41 6.16
N ASP A 84 15.74 -6.82 6.68
CA ASP A 84 15.83 -5.66 7.54
C ASP A 84 14.94 -5.80 8.77
N ALA A 85 15.41 -5.34 9.93
CA ALA A 85 14.65 -5.42 11.18
C ALA A 85 13.40 -4.54 11.17
N GLY A 86 13.42 -3.46 10.37
CA GLY A 86 12.30 -2.54 10.19
C GLY A 86 11.23 -3.01 9.21
N GLU A 87 11.36 -4.20 8.62
CA GLU A 87 10.36 -4.74 7.70
C GLU A 87 8.99 -4.85 8.35
N LEU A 88 7.98 -4.22 7.72
CA LEU A 88 6.61 -4.17 8.23
C LEU A 88 5.81 -5.39 7.78
N THR A 89 6.11 -6.55 8.35
CA THR A 89 5.37 -7.79 8.12
C THR A 89 5.17 -8.52 9.44
N GLY A 90 4.19 -9.44 9.49
CA GLY A 90 3.98 -10.28 10.66
C GLY A 90 4.98 -11.44 10.71
N ASN A 91 5.74 -11.54 11.79
CA ASN A 91 6.63 -12.67 12.05
C ASN A 91 6.83 -12.83 13.56
N GLN A 92 6.12 -13.77 14.17
CA GLN A 92 6.19 -13.97 15.62
C GLN A 92 7.58 -14.37 16.11
N THR A 93 8.30 -15.16 15.33
CA THR A 93 9.65 -15.61 15.67
C THR A 93 10.64 -14.44 15.77
N LEU A 94 10.42 -13.40 14.97
CA LEU A 94 11.21 -12.18 14.95
C LEU A 94 10.61 -11.06 15.84
N GLY A 95 9.56 -11.35 16.62
CA GLY A 95 8.89 -10.36 17.44
C GLY A 95 8.07 -9.32 16.66
N ARG A 96 7.83 -9.54 15.37
CA ARG A 96 7.04 -8.64 14.52
C ARG A 96 5.56 -8.94 14.71
N THR A 97 4.99 -8.29 15.72
CA THR A 97 3.57 -8.42 16.09
C THR A 97 2.68 -7.53 15.23
N LEU A 98 1.36 -7.69 15.39
CA LEU A 98 0.38 -6.79 14.79
C LEU A 98 0.58 -5.34 15.24
N GLU A 99 0.99 -5.12 16.50
CA GLU A 99 1.30 -3.79 17.03
C GLU A 99 2.52 -3.17 16.32
N HIS A 100 3.59 -3.94 16.10
CA HIS A 100 4.75 -3.50 15.31
C HIS A 100 4.33 -3.05 13.91
N PHE A 101 3.54 -3.87 13.23
CA PHE A 101 3.00 -3.57 11.92
C PHE A 101 2.15 -2.28 11.91
N THR A 102 1.21 -2.16 12.85
CA THR A 102 0.32 -1.00 12.97
C THR A 102 1.10 0.29 13.20
N LYS A 103 2.04 0.29 14.16
CA LYS A 103 2.87 1.48 14.47
C LYS A 103 3.76 1.89 13.30
N GLY A 104 4.39 0.92 12.64
CA GLY A 104 5.24 1.20 11.49
C GLY A 104 4.44 1.78 10.33
N LEU A 105 3.28 1.21 10.04
CA LEU A 105 2.40 1.69 8.98
C LEU A 105 1.85 3.08 9.29
N ALA A 106 1.44 3.34 10.55
CA ALA A 106 1.01 4.67 11.01
C ALA A 106 2.12 5.71 10.82
N SER A 107 3.38 5.36 11.12
CA SER A 107 4.54 6.23 10.90
C SER A 107 4.71 6.60 9.42
N VAL A 108 4.62 5.60 8.52
CA VAL A 108 4.69 5.83 7.07
C VAL A 108 3.54 6.72 6.61
N TYR A 109 2.31 6.39 6.98
CA TYR A 109 1.13 7.17 6.58
C TYR A 109 1.14 8.59 7.11
N SER A 110 1.65 8.82 8.33
CA SER A 110 1.83 10.17 8.89
C SER A 110 2.79 11.01 8.04
N LYS A 111 3.90 10.45 7.61
CA LYS A 111 4.83 11.13 6.70
C LYS A 111 4.19 11.47 5.36
N MET A 112 3.44 10.52 4.79
CA MET A 112 2.72 10.73 3.54
C MET A 112 1.62 11.80 3.70
N ALA A 113 0.90 11.80 4.82
CA ALA A 113 -0.13 12.79 5.12
C ALA A 113 0.44 14.21 5.20
N ILE A 114 1.62 14.39 5.80
CA ILE A 114 2.33 15.69 5.86
C ILE A 114 2.80 16.11 4.47
N ALA A 115 3.27 15.18 3.66
CA ALA A 115 3.78 15.45 2.31
C ALA A 115 2.66 15.76 1.30
N LEU A 116 1.45 15.29 1.53
CA LEU A 116 0.29 15.55 0.68
C LEU A 116 -0.22 16.98 0.82
N LYS A 117 -0.61 17.57 -0.29
CA LYS A 117 -1.39 18.82 -0.30
C LYS A 117 -2.73 18.60 0.42
N PRO A 118 -3.29 19.64 1.05
CA PRO A 118 -4.59 19.54 1.72
C PRO A 118 -5.66 18.93 0.80
N GLY A 119 -6.33 17.87 1.25
CA GLY A 119 -7.36 17.17 0.49
C GLY A 119 -6.87 16.22 -0.60
N ALA A 120 -5.57 16.16 -0.86
CA ALA A 120 -5.00 15.23 -1.83
C ALA A 120 -5.11 13.77 -1.33
N PRO A 121 -5.29 12.80 -2.24
CA PRO A 121 -5.53 11.42 -1.86
C PRO A 121 -4.25 10.66 -1.52
N LEU A 122 -4.34 9.82 -0.48
CA LEU A 122 -3.50 8.66 -0.26
C LEU A 122 -4.33 7.44 -0.60
N ALA A 123 -3.95 6.69 -1.61
CA ALA A 123 -4.65 5.46 -2.00
C ALA A 123 -3.70 4.26 -1.90
N PHE A 124 -4.23 3.15 -1.42
CA PHE A 124 -3.45 1.91 -1.28
C PHE A 124 -4.34 0.68 -1.44
N THR A 125 -3.75 -0.40 -1.90
CA THR A 125 -4.37 -1.73 -1.94
C THR A 125 -4.14 -2.46 -0.63
N TYR A 126 -5.09 -3.26 -0.21
CA TYR A 126 -4.92 -4.15 0.92
C TYR A 126 -5.85 -5.35 0.84
N HIS A 127 -5.30 -6.51 1.17
CA HIS A 127 -6.05 -7.74 1.31
C HIS A 127 -5.56 -8.55 2.51
N HIS A 128 -6.48 -9.10 3.27
CA HIS A 128 -6.17 -10.07 4.32
C HIS A 128 -7.38 -10.94 4.67
N ASN A 129 -7.13 -12.20 5.09
CA ASN A 129 -8.20 -13.13 5.47
C ASN A 129 -8.69 -12.95 6.92
N LYS A 130 -8.00 -12.11 7.72
CA LYS A 130 -8.31 -11.89 9.14
C LYS A 130 -8.74 -10.45 9.37
N LEU A 131 -9.85 -10.27 10.08
CA LEU A 131 -10.42 -8.95 10.38
C LEU A 131 -9.49 -8.08 11.23
N GLU A 132 -8.72 -8.67 12.15
CA GLU A 132 -7.77 -7.94 12.97
C GLU A 132 -6.69 -7.20 12.16
N ALA A 133 -6.32 -7.71 10.99
CA ALA A 133 -5.38 -7.03 10.11
C ALA A 133 -6.00 -5.78 9.48
N TYR A 134 -7.29 -5.80 9.14
CA TYR A 134 -8.02 -4.59 8.72
C TYR A 134 -8.18 -3.60 9.88
N GLY A 135 -8.38 -4.10 11.10
CA GLY A 135 -8.38 -3.24 12.30
C GLY A 135 -7.05 -2.49 12.46
N ALA A 136 -5.92 -3.16 12.23
CA ALA A 136 -4.59 -2.55 12.26
C ALA A 136 -4.44 -1.43 11.19
N ILE A 137 -4.93 -1.67 9.97
CA ILE A 137 -4.97 -0.66 8.90
C ILE A 137 -5.82 0.55 9.33
N GLY A 138 -7.02 0.30 9.88
CA GLY A 138 -7.92 1.36 10.37
C GLY A 138 -7.25 2.23 11.44
N VAL A 139 -6.59 1.62 12.42
CA VAL A 139 -5.83 2.34 13.46
C VAL A 139 -4.69 3.14 12.84
N ALA A 140 -3.92 2.56 11.93
CA ALA A 140 -2.81 3.25 11.26
C ALA A 140 -3.27 4.48 10.46
N ILE A 141 -4.43 4.41 9.80
CA ILE A 141 -5.06 5.54 9.10
C ILE A 141 -5.42 6.65 10.09
N LEU A 142 -6.08 6.30 11.20
CA LEU A 142 -6.53 7.26 12.21
C LEU A 142 -5.34 7.92 12.93
N ASP A 143 -4.34 7.15 13.32
CA ASP A 143 -3.11 7.65 13.97
C ASP A 143 -2.31 8.59 13.05
N ALA A 144 -2.41 8.39 11.74
CA ALA A 144 -1.83 9.29 10.74
C ALA A 144 -2.65 10.59 10.51
N GLY A 145 -3.76 10.76 11.20
CA GLY A 145 -4.64 11.92 10.99
C GLY A 145 -5.39 11.89 9.66
N LEU A 146 -5.53 10.70 9.08
CA LEU A 146 -6.24 10.49 7.81
C LEU A 146 -7.68 10.00 8.07
N THR A 147 -8.55 10.28 7.12
CA THR A 147 -9.90 9.74 7.06
C THR A 147 -10.07 8.92 5.78
N CYS A 148 -10.53 7.69 5.90
CA CYS A 148 -10.89 6.88 4.73
C CYS A 148 -12.16 7.47 4.11
N SER A 149 -12.04 7.97 2.88
CA SER A 149 -13.13 8.60 2.13
C SER A 149 -13.81 7.66 1.15
N ALA A 150 -13.16 6.57 0.77
CA ALA A 150 -13.72 5.52 -0.07
C ALA A 150 -12.98 4.20 0.13
N SER A 151 -13.71 3.10 -0.03
CA SER A 151 -13.16 1.75 -0.17
C SER A 151 -13.79 1.13 -1.42
N LEU A 152 -12.98 0.66 -2.34
CA LEU A 152 -13.41 0.16 -3.63
C LEU A 152 -12.87 -1.27 -3.81
N PRO A 153 -13.71 -2.24 -4.18
CA PRO A 153 -13.22 -3.57 -4.53
C PRO A 153 -12.45 -3.53 -5.85
N CYS A 154 -11.40 -4.32 -5.94
CA CYS A 154 -10.71 -4.57 -7.19
C CYS A 154 -10.33 -6.05 -7.31
N PRO A 155 -10.24 -6.61 -8.51
CA PRO A 155 -9.73 -7.96 -8.69
C PRO A 155 -8.31 -8.07 -8.16
N ALA A 156 -8.04 -9.11 -7.35
CA ALA A 156 -6.70 -9.40 -6.88
C ALA A 156 -5.81 -9.90 -8.02
N GLU A 157 -4.52 -9.57 -7.97
CA GLU A 157 -3.54 -9.96 -8.99
C GLU A 157 -3.44 -11.48 -9.21
N MET A 158 -3.71 -12.25 -8.17
CA MET A 158 -3.50 -13.69 -8.12
C MET A 158 -4.75 -14.52 -8.46
N GLY A 159 -5.79 -13.92 -9.03
CA GLY A 159 -7.05 -14.63 -9.34
C GLY A 159 -6.90 -15.88 -10.20
N GLY A 160 -5.79 -16.04 -10.93
CA GLY A 160 -5.43 -17.24 -11.71
C GLY A 160 -4.45 -18.19 -11.03
N SER A 161 -4.03 -17.93 -9.78
CA SER A 161 -3.04 -18.78 -9.11
C SER A 161 -3.64 -20.10 -8.66
N ILE A 162 -2.99 -21.21 -9.04
CA ILE A 162 -3.34 -22.57 -8.58
C ILE A 162 -3.28 -22.72 -7.06
N HIS A 163 -2.50 -21.87 -6.38
CA HIS A 163 -2.36 -21.91 -4.92
C HIS A 163 -3.55 -21.28 -4.18
N ILE A 164 -4.44 -20.58 -4.87
CA ILE A 164 -5.63 -19.96 -4.27
C ILE A 164 -6.84 -20.89 -4.32
N HIS A 165 -6.87 -21.83 -5.30
CA HIS A 165 -7.95 -22.81 -5.39
C HIS A 165 -8.00 -23.72 -4.15
N GLY A 166 -9.11 -23.63 -3.40
CA GLY A 166 -9.36 -24.47 -2.23
C GLY A 166 -8.85 -23.93 -0.89
N THR A 167 -8.17 -22.78 -0.85
CA THR A 167 -7.65 -22.20 0.40
C THR A 167 -8.62 -21.23 1.08
N GLY A 168 -9.77 -20.93 0.47
CA GLY A 168 -10.72 -19.94 0.98
C GLY A 168 -10.20 -18.49 0.92
N SER A 169 -9.13 -18.25 0.17
CA SER A 169 -8.59 -16.90 -0.03
C SER A 169 -9.53 -16.10 -0.92
N SER A 170 -9.80 -14.85 -0.55
CA SER A 170 -10.55 -13.91 -1.40
C SER A 170 -9.76 -13.60 -2.67
N ILE A 171 -10.47 -13.49 -3.78
CA ILE A 171 -9.93 -13.04 -5.07
C ILE A 171 -10.18 -11.53 -5.29
N VAL A 172 -10.62 -10.84 -4.25
CA VAL A 172 -10.94 -9.42 -4.29
C VAL A 172 -10.09 -8.68 -3.27
N ASP A 173 -9.34 -7.72 -3.74
CA ASP A 173 -8.61 -6.74 -2.92
C ASP A 173 -9.48 -5.50 -2.68
N SER A 174 -9.10 -4.71 -1.70
CA SER A 174 -9.72 -3.43 -1.43
C SER A 174 -8.75 -2.28 -1.73
N VAL A 175 -9.20 -1.32 -2.51
CA VAL A 175 -8.50 -0.05 -2.68
C VAL A 175 -9.06 0.95 -1.68
N PHE A 176 -8.26 1.36 -0.72
CA PHE A 176 -8.62 2.41 0.24
C PHE A 176 -8.16 3.76 -0.26
N VAL A 177 -9.04 4.75 -0.17
CA VAL A 177 -8.72 6.15 -0.50
C VAL A 177 -8.89 6.99 0.77
N CYS A 178 -7.80 7.57 1.24
CA CYS A 178 -7.74 8.36 2.46
C CYS A 178 -7.35 9.81 2.17
N ARG A 179 -7.76 10.74 3.05
CA ARG A 179 -7.46 12.16 2.93
C ARG A 179 -7.20 12.76 4.31
N SER A 180 -6.33 13.77 4.36
CA SER A 180 -6.02 14.51 5.59
C SER A 180 -7.07 15.59 5.91
N THR A 181 -7.91 15.94 4.94
CA THR A 181 -8.99 16.93 5.10
C THR A 181 -10.26 16.40 4.47
N GLY A 182 -11.37 16.82 5.01
CA GLY A 182 -12.69 16.38 4.58
C GLY A 182 -13.42 15.64 5.70
N THR A 183 -14.71 15.57 5.59
CA THR A 183 -15.56 14.73 6.43
C THR A 183 -15.95 13.49 5.65
N ALA A 184 -15.88 12.32 6.27
CA ALA A 184 -16.55 11.15 5.71
C ALA A 184 -18.03 11.49 5.53
N PRO A 185 -18.65 11.11 4.40
CA PRO A 185 -20.08 11.30 4.24
C PRO A 185 -20.80 10.70 5.45
N LYS A 186 -21.70 11.47 6.07
CA LYS A 186 -22.42 11.02 7.27
C LYS A 186 -23.24 9.76 7.02
N ASP A 187 -23.64 9.58 5.79
CA ASP A 187 -24.44 8.46 5.30
C ASP A 187 -23.68 7.11 5.33
N THR A 188 -22.35 7.16 5.42
CA THR A 188 -21.49 5.97 5.50
C THR A 188 -20.99 5.67 6.91
N LEU A 189 -21.40 6.46 7.91
CA LEU A 189 -21.04 6.22 9.31
C LEU A 189 -22.04 5.25 9.94
N CYS A 190 -21.68 3.98 10.00
CA CYS A 190 -22.46 2.97 10.73
C CYS A 190 -22.22 3.10 12.24
N ARG A 191 -23.30 3.16 13.03
CA ARG A 191 -23.27 3.33 14.48
C ARG A 191 -23.38 2.02 15.24
N ASN A 192 -23.82 0.98 14.56
CA ASN A 192 -24.03 -0.35 15.12
C ASN A 192 -23.90 -1.44 14.03
N ALA A 193 -23.92 -2.69 14.46
CA ALA A 193 -23.75 -3.83 13.56
C ALA A 193 -24.91 -3.98 12.53
N GLU A 194 -26.11 -3.55 12.87
CA GLU A 194 -27.27 -3.63 11.98
C GLU A 194 -27.16 -2.62 10.82
N GLU A 195 -26.76 -1.39 11.12
CA GLU A 195 -26.50 -0.37 10.10
C GLU A 195 -25.34 -0.79 9.18
N LEU A 196 -24.29 -1.39 9.73
CA LEU A 196 -23.18 -1.93 8.95
C LEU A 196 -23.65 -3.06 8.03
N ALA A 197 -24.43 -4.00 8.53
CA ALA A 197 -24.97 -5.10 7.75
C ALA A 197 -25.87 -4.60 6.62
N ALA A 198 -26.71 -3.58 6.87
CA ALA A 198 -27.57 -2.97 5.86
C ALA A 198 -26.75 -2.26 4.77
N LEU A 199 -25.69 -1.53 5.14
CA LEU A 199 -24.79 -0.89 4.19
C LEU A 199 -24.06 -1.92 3.31
N VAL A 200 -23.53 -2.98 3.90
CA VAL A 200 -22.87 -4.06 3.17
C VAL A 200 -23.82 -4.75 2.21
N ALA A 201 -25.05 -5.03 2.64
CA ALA A 201 -26.06 -5.64 1.78
C ALA A 201 -26.45 -4.74 0.58
N LYS A 202 -26.54 -3.43 0.80
CA LYS A 202 -26.81 -2.45 -0.26
C LYS A 202 -25.67 -2.41 -1.28
N GLU A 203 -24.43 -2.26 -0.82
CA GLU A 203 -23.27 -2.20 -1.72
C GLU A 203 -23.09 -3.52 -2.50
N LEU A 204 -23.30 -4.66 -1.84
CA LEU A 204 -23.25 -5.97 -2.51
C LEU A 204 -24.30 -6.08 -3.62
N ALA A 205 -25.52 -5.57 -3.40
CA ALA A 205 -26.56 -5.55 -4.42
C ALA A 205 -26.15 -4.67 -5.63
N GLU A 206 -25.62 -3.46 -5.36
CA GLU A 206 -25.13 -2.55 -6.41
C GLU A 206 -23.97 -3.17 -7.22
N LEU A 207 -23.03 -3.85 -6.57
CA LEU A 207 -21.93 -4.56 -7.24
C LEU A 207 -22.45 -5.71 -8.13
N THR A 208 -23.43 -6.47 -7.63
CA THR A 208 -24.04 -7.58 -8.36
C THR A 208 -24.80 -7.08 -9.60
N GLU A 209 -25.53 -5.95 -9.47
CA GLU A 209 -26.20 -5.30 -10.60
C GLU A 209 -25.22 -4.75 -11.64
N ALA A 210 -24.04 -4.32 -11.20
CA ALA A 210 -22.96 -3.86 -12.09
C ALA A 210 -22.20 -5.00 -12.79
N GLY A 211 -22.54 -6.27 -12.48
CA GLY A 211 -21.93 -7.44 -13.10
C GLY A 211 -20.57 -7.85 -12.51
N MET A 212 -20.31 -7.43 -11.30
CA MET A 212 -19.11 -7.86 -10.53
C MET A 212 -19.42 -9.01 -9.59
#